data_0cd1849d563c8c64aa5bb3f06ed0efbc
#
_entry.id   0cd1849d563c8c64aa5bb3f06ed0efbc
#
_cell.length_a   1.000
_cell.length_b   1.000
_cell.length_c   1.000
_cell.angle_alpha   90.00
_cell.angle_beta   90.00
_cell.angle_gamma   90.00
#
_symmetry.space_group_name_H-M   'P 1'
#
loop_
_entity.id
_entity.type
_entity.pdbx_description
1 polymer ?
#
loop_
_entity_poly.entity_id
_entity_poly.type
_entity_poly.pdbx_seq_one_letter_code
_entity_poly.pdbx_strand_id
1 'polypeptide(L)'
;MIPITTPKGTFKVWTKRVGNNPKMKVLLLHGGPGGTHEFFECFDGYLPKEEIEYIYYDQLDSYYSEQPNDSTLWTTEHFVEEVEQVRKALNLNKTNFYLLGQSWGGILGMEYALKYQENLKGLIISNMMASIPEYEKYAAEMLGPQLPPEVFKEIKAMEADND
;
A
#
# COMPACT_ATOMS: atom_id res chain seq x y z
N MET A 1 10.24 2.61 -14.90
CA MET A 1 8.85 3.02 -15.26
C MET A 1 8.16 1.84 -15.93
N ILE A 2 6.99 1.46 -15.42
CA ILE A 2 6.17 0.34 -15.92
C ILE A 2 4.88 0.93 -16.52
N PRO A 3 4.52 0.62 -17.77
CA PRO A 3 3.26 1.06 -18.33
C PRO A 3 2.08 0.31 -17.71
N ILE A 4 1.07 1.06 -17.30
CA ILE A 4 -0.19 0.58 -16.72
C ILE A 4 -1.33 0.99 -17.64
N THR A 5 -2.14 0.04 -18.05
CA THR A 5 -3.36 0.29 -18.83
C THR A 5 -4.53 0.54 -17.89
N THR A 6 -5.23 1.64 -18.13
CA THR A 6 -6.42 2.05 -17.38
C THR A 6 -7.57 2.32 -18.34
N PRO A 7 -8.81 2.46 -17.87
CA PRO A 7 -9.92 2.92 -18.72
C PRO A 7 -9.73 4.31 -19.37
N LYS A 8 -8.78 5.10 -18.85
CA LYS A 8 -8.48 6.47 -19.31
C LYS A 8 -7.24 6.57 -20.19
N GLY A 9 -6.55 5.46 -20.44
CA GLY A 9 -5.34 5.41 -21.23
C GLY A 9 -4.22 4.65 -20.56
N THR A 10 -3.02 4.77 -21.09
CA THR A 10 -1.82 4.13 -20.54
C THR A 10 -0.96 5.18 -19.84
N PHE A 11 -0.68 4.93 -18.57
CA PHE A 11 0.19 5.76 -17.74
C PHE A 11 1.38 4.94 -17.25
N LYS A 12 2.40 5.59 -16.68
CA LYS A 12 3.60 4.92 -16.20
C LYS A 12 3.75 5.08 -14.70
N VAL A 13 3.94 3.96 -14.03
CA VAL A 13 4.27 3.95 -12.59
C VAL A 13 5.76 3.71 -12.38
N TRP A 14 6.30 4.34 -11.35
CA TRP A 14 7.71 4.24 -11.02
C TRP A 14 7.99 3.03 -10.13
N THR A 15 9.09 2.35 -10.42
CA THR A 15 9.62 1.26 -9.58
C THR A 15 11.15 1.32 -9.53
N LYS A 16 11.71 0.94 -8.39
CA LYS A 16 13.16 0.75 -8.20
C LYS A 16 13.41 -0.58 -7.49
N ARG A 17 14.22 -1.41 -8.09
CA ARG A 17 14.62 -2.70 -7.52
C ARG A 17 15.91 -2.56 -6.75
N VAL A 18 15.99 -3.17 -5.57
CA VAL A 18 17.19 -3.25 -4.73
C VAL A 18 17.44 -4.72 -4.38
N GLY A 19 18.65 -5.19 -4.60
CA GLY A 19 19.04 -6.58 -4.41
C GLY A 19 18.90 -7.43 -5.69
N ASN A 20 19.18 -8.73 -5.56
CA ASN A 20 19.14 -9.71 -6.66
C ASN A 20 18.89 -11.12 -6.12
N ASN A 21 17.72 -11.36 -5.52
CA ASN A 21 17.36 -12.69 -5.01
C ASN A 21 16.27 -13.32 -5.90
N PRO A 22 16.54 -14.46 -6.57
CA PRO A 22 15.57 -15.08 -7.46
C PRO A 22 14.35 -15.67 -6.73
N LYS A 23 14.46 -15.94 -5.42
CA LYS A 23 13.46 -16.68 -4.62
C LYS A 23 12.68 -15.81 -3.63
N MET A 24 13.17 -14.59 -3.35
CA MET A 24 12.57 -13.70 -2.37
C MET A 24 12.56 -12.26 -2.89
N LYS A 25 11.41 -11.85 -3.42
CA LYS A 25 11.19 -10.52 -4.01
C LYS A 25 9.97 -9.89 -3.34
N VAL A 26 10.18 -8.81 -2.64
CA VAL A 26 9.14 -8.10 -1.89
C VAL A 26 8.74 -6.85 -2.65
N LEU A 27 7.51 -6.77 -3.14
CA LEU A 27 6.94 -5.53 -3.65
C LEU A 27 6.35 -4.74 -2.47
N LEU A 28 6.74 -3.47 -2.36
CA LEU A 28 6.38 -2.60 -1.25
C LEU A 28 5.22 -1.69 -1.65
N LEU A 29 4.08 -1.83 -0.98
CA LEU A 29 2.89 -0.99 -1.17
C LEU A 29 2.84 0.08 -0.08
N HIS A 30 3.08 1.33 -0.47
CA HIS A 30 3.03 2.48 0.45
C HIS A 30 1.60 2.78 0.93
N GLY A 31 1.54 3.50 2.04
CA GLY A 31 0.30 3.97 2.64
C GLY A 31 -0.30 5.20 1.95
N GLY A 32 -1.24 5.82 2.59
CA GLY A 32 -2.00 6.97 2.14
C GLY A 32 -3.50 6.63 2.03
N PRO A 33 -4.10 6.56 0.82
CA PRO A 33 -3.54 6.66 -0.53
C PRO A 33 -2.78 7.96 -0.82
N GLY A 34 -1.88 7.93 -1.83
CA GLY A 34 -1.09 9.10 -2.22
C GLY A 34 0.21 9.31 -1.42
N GLY A 35 0.63 8.33 -0.60
CA GLY A 35 1.97 8.31 -0.01
C GLY A 35 3.07 8.03 -1.03
N THR A 36 4.30 7.77 -0.56
CA THR A 36 5.46 7.54 -1.42
C THR A 36 6.28 6.35 -0.93
N HIS A 37 7.15 5.81 -1.80
CA HIS A 37 8.08 4.76 -1.45
C HIS A 37 9.08 5.16 -0.35
N GLU A 38 9.32 6.46 -0.14
CA GLU A 38 10.31 6.98 0.82
C GLU A 38 10.09 6.46 2.24
N PHE A 39 8.83 6.15 2.61
CA PHE A 39 8.52 5.51 3.88
C PHE A 39 9.33 4.22 4.13
N PHE A 40 9.65 3.50 3.06
CA PHE A 40 10.38 2.23 3.14
C PHE A 40 11.90 2.36 3.00
N GLU A 41 12.46 3.55 2.83
CA GLU A 41 13.92 3.73 2.68
C GLU A 41 14.71 3.25 3.91
N CYS A 42 14.05 3.20 5.07
CA CYS A 42 14.63 2.59 6.27
C CYS A 42 15.05 1.12 6.06
N PHE A 43 14.48 0.42 5.09
CA PHE A 43 14.82 -0.96 4.76
C PHE A 43 16.18 -1.10 4.06
N ASP A 44 16.70 -0.05 3.44
CA ASP A 44 18.01 -0.06 2.74
C ASP A 44 19.17 -0.45 3.67
N GLY A 45 19.03 -0.16 4.96
CA GLY A 45 20.04 -0.52 5.97
C GLY A 45 20.00 -1.99 6.41
N TYR A 46 18.92 -2.73 6.12
CA TYR A 46 18.63 -4.04 6.70
C TYR A 46 18.44 -5.13 5.65
N LEU A 47 17.47 -4.99 4.76
CA LEU A 47 17.06 -6.07 3.84
C LEU A 47 18.17 -6.58 2.91
N PRO A 48 19.08 -5.75 2.39
CA PRO A 48 20.21 -6.25 1.58
C PRO A 48 21.16 -7.17 2.34
N LYS A 49 21.32 -6.99 3.66
CA LYS A 49 22.18 -7.84 4.51
C LYS A 49 21.57 -9.24 4.70
N GLU A 50 20.26 -9.36 4.59
CA GLU A 50 19.50 -10.60 4.68
C GLU A 50 19.23 -11.21 3.30
N GLU A 51 19.91 -10.71 2.27
CA GLU A 51 19.76 -11.16 0.88
C GLU A 51 18.30 -11.09 0.38
N ILE A 52 17.49 -10.17 0.91
CA ILE A 52 16.11 -9.94 0.48
C ILE A 52 16.12 -8.91 -0.66
N GLU A 53 15.62 -9.31 -1.83
CA GLU A 53 15.33 -8.37 -2.90
C GLU A 53 14.00 -7.69 -2.63
N TYR A 54 13.96 -6.37 -2.75
CA TYR A 54 12.73 -5.62 -2.62
C TYR A 54 12.59 -4.58 -3.73
N ILE A 55 11.34 -4.18 -3.96
CA ILE A 55 10.98 -3.32 -5.06
C ILE A 55 10.14 -2.18 -4.51
N TYR A 56 10.70 -0.98 -4.57
CA TYR A 56 9.97 0.25 -4.38
C TYR A 56 9.00 0.46 -5.53
N TYR A 57 7.85 1.01 -5.22
CA TYR A 57 6.80 1.28 -6.17
C TYR A 57 5.98 2.48 -5.69
N ASP A 58 5.88 3.51 -6.52
CA ASP A 58 4.93 4.61 -6.34
C ASP A 58 3.68 4.30 -7.15
N GLN A 59 2.52 4.26 -6.49
CA GLN A 59 1.23 4.02 -7.14
C GLN A 59 0.90 5.18 -8.09
N LEU A 60 0.00 4.97 -9.05
CA LEU A 60 -0.45 6.03 -9.96
C LEU A 60 -0.94 7.23 -9.13
N ASP A 61 -0.72 8.44 -9.62
CA ASP A 61 -0.93 9.71 -8.93
C ASP A 61 -0.04 9.95 -7.69
N SER A 62 1.01 9.13 -7.49
CA SER A 62 1.98 9.31 -6.40
C SER A 62 3.36 9.63 -6.93
N TYR A 63 3.99 10.62 -6.38
CA TYR A 63 5.40 11.07 -6.43
C TYR A 63 6.08 10.95 -7.81
N TYR A 64 6.84 9.86 -8.07
CA TYR A 64 7.57 9.67 -9.33
C TYR A 64 6.75 8.98 -10.42
N SER A 65 5.56 8.51 -10.11
CA SER A 65 4.62 7.99 -11.09
C SER A 65 3.92 9.10 -11.85
N GLU A 66 3.37 8.80 -13.04
CA GLU A 66 2.56 9.77 -13.77
C GLU A 66 1.30 10.11 -12.95
N GLN A 67 0.86 11.35 -13.07
CA GLN A 67 -0.21 11.95 -12.28
C GLN A 67 -1.33 12.47 -13.19
N PRO A 68 -2.22 11.57 -13.67
CA PRO A 68 -3.38 11.98 -14.45
C PRO A 68 -4.35 12.86 -13.67
N ASN A 69 -4.35 12.80 -12.33
CA ASN A 69 -5.24 13.54 -11.45
C ASN A 69 -6.74 13.31 -11.79
N ASP A 70 -7.07 12.08 -12.20
CA ASP A 70 -8.44 11.67 -12.52
C ASP A 70 -9.02 10.85 -11.37
N SER A 71 -9.86 11.45 -10.54
CA SER A 71 -10.45 10.81 -9.36
C SER A 71 -11.28 9.56 -9.68
N THR A 72 -11.68 9.35 -10.94
CA THR A 72 -12.37 8.12 -11.35
C THR A 72 -11.45 6.89 -11.35
N LEU A 73 -10.14 7.10 -11.28
CA LEU A 73 -9.12 6.06 -11.13
C LEU A 73 -8.80 5.77 -9.65
N TRP A 74 -9.26 6.57 -8.71
CA TRP A 74 -8.95 6.40 -7.28
C TRP A 74 -9.90 5.40 -6.62
N THR A 75 -9.91 4.19 -7.13
CA THR A 75 -10.70 3.07 -6.58
C THR A 75 -9.79 1.92 -6.17
N THR A 76 -10.19 1.18 -5.16
CA THR A 76 -9.42 0.00 -4.70
C THR A 76 -9.25 -1.02 -5.81
N GLU A 77 -10.29 -1.25 -6.60
CA GLU A 77 -10.27 -2.18 -7.73
C GLU A 77 -9.23 -1.78 -8.78
N HIS A 78 -9.13 -0.48 -9.07
CA HIS A 78 -8.12 0.01 -10.01
C HIS A 78 -6.70 -0.25 -9.49
N PHE A 79 -6.42 0.08 -8.24
CA PHE A 79 -5.09 -0.14 -7.65
C PHE A 79 -4.74 -1.63 -7.54
N VAL A 80 -5.71 -2.51 -7.30
CA VAL A 80 -5.49 -3.97 -7.34
C VAL A 80 -5.04 -4.43 -8.74
N GLU A 81 -5.70 -3.93 -9.80
CA GLU A 81 -5.30 -4.23 -11.19
C GLU A 81 -3.94 -3.63 -11.55
N GLU A 82 -3.63 -2.46 -11.02
CA GLU A 82 -2.33 -1.82 -11.19
C GLU A 82 -1.21 -2.69 -10.59
N VAL A 83 -1.38 -3.17 -9.35
CA VAL A 83 -0.44 -4.10 -8.69
C VAL A 83 -0.25 -5.37 -9.54
N GLU A 84 -1.32 -5.92 -10.12
CA GLU A 84 -1.23 -7.11 -10.97
C GLU A 84 -0.44 -6.82 -12.26
N GLN A 85 -0.60 -5.65 -12.86
CA GLN A 85 0.17 -5.25 -14.03
C GLN A 85 1.66 -5.04 -13.68
N VAL A 86 1.95 -4.41 -12.54
CA VAL A 86 3.32 -4.25 -12.00
C VAL A 86 3.94 -5.62 -11.75
N ARG A 87 3.22 -6.54 -11.09
CA ARG A 87 3.68 -7.91 -10.86
C ARG A 87 4.09 -8.60 -12.15
N LYS A 88 3.21 -8.55 -13.17
CA LYS A 88 3.47 -9.16 -14.49
C LYS A 88 4.71 -8.58 -15.16
N ALA A 89 4.81 -7.25 -15.18
CA ALA A 89 5.95 -6.55 -15.79
C ALA A 89 7.29 -6.88 -15.10
N LEU A 90 7.26 -7.15 -13.79
CA LEU A 90 8.44 -7.51 -12.98
C LEU A 90 8.72 -9.03 -12.98
N ASN A 91 7.90 -9.84 -13.66
CA ASN A 91 7.99 -11.31 -13.68
C ASN A 91 7.96 -11.93 -12.28
N LEU A 92 7.11 -11.39 -11.40
CA LEU A 92 6.89 -11.93 -10.06
C LEU A 92 5.84 -13.04 -10.11
N ASN A 93 6.01 -14.10 -9.30
CA ASN A 93 5.09 -15.24 -9.30
C ASN A 93 5.14 -15.99 -7.96
N LYS A 94 4.28 -16.98 -7.78
CA LYS A 94 4.14 -17.76 -6.55
C LYS A 94 5.43 -18.41 -6.00
N THR A 95 6.51 -18.45 -6.77
CA THR A 95 7.79 -19.02 -6.31
C THR A 95 8.71 -17.99 -5.69
N ASN A 96 8.44 -16.68 -5.92
CA ASN A 96 9.33 -15.62 -5.48
C ASN A 96 8.63 -14.35 -4.97
N PHE A 97 7.32 -14.20 -5.17
CA PHE A 97 6.59 -12.96 -4.94
C PHE A 97 6.04 -12.85 -3.51
N TYR A 98 6.58 -11.91 -2.77
CA TYR A 98 6.02 -11.42 -1.50
C TYR A 98 5.47 -10.00 -1.69
N LEU A 99 4.34 -9.74 -1.06
CA LEU A 99 3.73 -8.42 -1.04
C LEU A 99 3.76 -7.88 0.39
N LEU A 100 4.29 -6.68 0.57
CA LEU A 100 4.28 -5.98 1.86
C LEU A 100 3.48 -4.69 1.71
N GLY A 101 2.39 -4.59 2.46
CA GLY A 101 1.55 -3.41 2.49
C GLY A 101 1.54 -2.72 3.85
N GLN A 102 1.76 -1.41 3.85
CA GLN A 102 1.72 -0.58 5.05
C GLN A 102 0.52 0.38 5.00
N SER A 103 -0.27 0.44 6.07
CA SER A 103 -1.45 1.30 6.15
C SER A 103 -2.41 1.04 4.97
N TRP A 104 -2.78 2.05 4.18
CA TRP A 104 -3.53 1.85 2.91
C TRP A 104 -2.96 0.73 2.04
N GLY A 105 -1.62 0.65 1.92
CA GLY A 105 -0.97 -0.46 1.20
C GLY A 105 -1.30 -1.83 1.81
N GLY A 106 -1.63 -1.90 3.09
CA GLY A 106 -2.12 -3.11 3.76
C GLY A 106 -3.52 -3.50 3.29
N ILE A 107 -4.45 -2.54 3.15
CA ILE A 107 -5.78 -2.77 2.55
C ILE A 107 -5.59 -3.28 1.11
N LEU A 108 -4.80 -2.55 0.31
CA LEU A 108 -4.53 -2.91 -1.08
C LEU A 108 -3.92 -4.32 -1.19
N GLY A 109 -3.01 -4.68 -0.27
CA GLY A 109 -2.42 -6.02 -0.21
C GLY A 109 -3.44 -7.11 0.13
N MET A 110 -4.38 -6.85 1.04
CA MET A 110 -5.47 -7.78 1.36
C MET A 110 -6.42 -7.96 0.17
N GLU A 111 -6.87 -6.89 -0.44
CA GLU A 111 -7.76 -6.92 -1.62
C GLU A 111 -7.09 -7.60 -2.82
N TYR A 112 -5.79 -7.34 -3.04
CA TYR A 112 -5.00 -8.07 -4.02
C TYR A 112 -4.96 -9.57 -3.72
N ALA A 113 -4.72 -9.95 -2.47
CA ALA A 113 -4.67 -11.36 -2.08
C ALA A 113 -6.04 -12.05 -2.24
N LEU A 114 -7.15 -11.39 -1.94
CA LEU A 114 -8.49 -11.94 -2.16
C LEU A 114 -8.75 -12.28 -3.63
N LYS A 115 -8.15 -11.53 -4.57
CA LYS A 115 -8.35 -11.72 -6.00
C LYS A 115 -7.26 -12.56 -6.67
N TYR A 116 -6.01 -12.47 -6.22
CA TYR A 116 -4.83 -13.00 -6.90
C TYR A 116 -3.88 -13.79 -5.98
N GLN A 117 -4.39 -14.40 -4.90
CA GLN A 117 -3.59 -15.14 -3.92
C GLN A 117 -2.73 -16.25 -4.52
N GLU A 118 -3.16 -16.83 -5.63
CA GLU A 118 -2.42 -17.91 -6.32
C GLU A 118 -1.07 -17.42 -6.89
N ASN A 119 -0.87 -16.13 -7.04
CA ASN A 119 0.38 -15.54 -7.50
C ASN A 119 1.34 -15.22 -6.35
N LEU A 120 0.84 -15.17 -5.11
CA LEU A 120 1.61 -14.81 -3.93
C LEU A 120 2.35 -16.02 -3.33
N LYS A 121 3.57 -15.78 -2.89
CA LYS A 121 4.30 -16.66 -1.98
C LYS A 121 4.05 -16.28 -0.51
N GLY A 122 3.79 -15.01 -0.25
CA GLY A 122 3.43 -14.51 1.07
C GLY A 122 2.92 -13.08 1.03
N LEU A 123 2.11 -12.74 2.03
CA LEU A 123 1.59 -11.40 2.28
C LEU A 123 2.04 -10.94 3.67
N ILE A 124 2.56 -9.72 3.75
CA ILE A 124 2.95 -9.05 4.98
C ILE A 124 2.09 -7.79 5.11
N ILE A 125 1.33 -7.70 6.20
CA ILE A 125 0.49 -6.54 6.50
C ILE A 125 1.13 -5.81 7.67
N SER A 126 1.42 -4.53 7.46
CA SER A 126 2.02 -3.66 8.46
C SER A 126 1.10 -2.50 8.78
N ASN A 127 0.82 -2.32 10.08
CA ASN A 127 0.10 -1.17 10.61
C ASN A 127 -1.26 -0.92 9.92
N MET A 128 -2.04 -1.99 9.74
CA MET A 128 -3.38 -1.89 9.18
C MET A 128 -4.36 -2.81 9.90
N MET A 129 -5.59 -2.31 10.10
CA MET A 129 -6.70 -3.06 10.67
C MET A 129 -7.48 -3.81 9.58
N ALA A 130 -8.14 -4.90 9.98
CA ALA A 130 -9.03 -5.65 9.09
C ALA A 130 -10.43 -5.02 8.96
N SER A 131 -10.81 -4.17 9.91
CA SER A 131 -12.13 -3.52 9.96
C SER A 131 -11.99 -2.08 10.43
N ILE A 132 -12.28 -1.13 9.56
CA ILE A 132 -12.28 0.30 9.90
C ILE A 132 -13.34 0.61 10.96
N PRO A 133 -14.62 0.14 10.84
CA PRO A 133 -15.63 0.41 11.86
C PRO A 133 -15.26 -0.11 13.25
N GLU A 134 -14.64 -1.30 13.34
CA GLU A 134 -14.19 -1.84 14.63
C GLU A 134 -13.02 -1.04 15.20
N TYR A 135 -12.10 -0.57 14.35
CA TYR A 135 -11.01 0.29 14.78
C TYR A 135 -11.53 1.64 15.29
N GLU A 136 -12.46 2.28 14.59
CA GLU A 136 -13.08 3.55 15.02
C GLU A 136 -13.79 3.41 16.35
N LYS A 137 -14.53 2.30 16.55
CA LYS A 137 -15.15 1.98 17.83
C LYS A 137 -14.11 1.82 18.92
N TYR A 138 -13.04 1.05 18.68
CA TYR A 138 -11.94 0.87 19.63
C TYR A 138 -11.26 2.21 19.96
N ALA A 139 -11.00 3.03 18.95
CA ALA A 139 -10.38 4.34 19.14
C ALA A 139 -11.26 5.24 20.04
N ALA A 140 -12.57 5.25 19.80
CA ALA A 140 -13.51 6.05 20.60
C ALA A 140 -13.68 5.53 22.04
N GLU A 141 -13.77 4.20 22.22
CA GLU A 141 -14.09 3.59 23.52
C GLU A 141 -12.85 3.38 24.41
N MET A 142 -11.69 3.09 23.81
CA MET A 142 -10.49 2.69 24.53
C MET A 142 -9.36 3.72 24.51
N LEU A 143 -9.16 4.39 23.38
CA LEU A 143 -8.08 5.38 23.25
C LEU A 143 -8.56 6.79 23.61
N GLY A 144 -9.76 7.17 23.18
CA GLY A 144 -10.35 8.47 23.47
C GLY A 144 -10.33 8.86 24.94
N PRO A 145 -10.77 7.99 25.87
CA PRO A 145 -10.72 8.26 27.32
C PRO A 145 -9.33 8.46 27.91
N GLN A 146 -8.26 8.12 27.18
CA GLN A 146 -6.88 8.34 27.60
C GLN A 146 -6.37 9.75 27.24
N LEU A 147 -7.11 10.47 26.40
CA LEU A 147 -6.81 11.86 26.07
C LEU A 147 -7.30 12.80 27.17
N PRO A 148 -6.75 14.02 27.27
CA PRO A 148 -7.35 15.06 28.09
C PRO A 148 -8.84 15.26 27.72
N PRO A 149 -9.75 15.38 28.71
CA PRO A 149 -11.19 15.40 28.43
C PRO A 149 -11.64 16.49 27.46
N GLU A 150 -11.02 17.65 27.51
CA GLU A 150 -11.30 18.77 26.59
C GLU A 150 -10.91 18.46 25.15
N VAL A 151 -9.76 17.77 24.95
CA VAL A 151 -9.29 17.36 23.62
C VAL A 151 -10.23 16.31 23.04
N PHE A 152 -10.60 15.31 23.81
CA PHE A 152 -11.52 14.26 23.34
C PHE A 152 -12.90 14.83 23.00
N LYS A 153 -13.39 15.80 23.78
CA LYS A 153 -14.65 16.49 23.50
C LYS A 153 -14.59 17.29 22.19
N GLU A 154 -13.46 17.97 21.93
CA GLU A 154 -13.26 18.74 20.71
C GLU A 154 -13.21 17.81 19.47
N ILE A 155 -12.46 16.69 19.53
CA ILE A 155 -12.44 15.67 18.48
C ILE A 155 -13.85 15.18 18.15
N LYS A 156 -14.64 14.85 19.18
CA LYS A 156 -16.02 14.38 19.00
C LYS A 156 -16.95 15.44 18.39
N ALA A 157 -16.72 16.70 18.68
CA ALA A 157 -17.48 17.78 18.07
C ALA A 157 -17.13 17.94 16.58
N MET A 158 -15.84 17.90 16.21
CA MET A 158 -15.39 17.95 14.82
C MET A 158 -15.89 16.77 14.00
N GLU A 159 -15.82 15.54 14.54
CA GLU A 159 -16.36 14.35 13.88
C GLU A 159 -17.88 14.47 13.60
N ALA A 160 -18.64 15.10 14.52
CA ALA A 160 -20.07 15.29 14.35
C ALA A 160 -20.43 16.33 13.28
N ASP A 161 -19.55 17.31 13.08
CA ASP A 161 -19.72 18.35 12.07
C ASP A 161 -19.20 17.93 10.67
N ASN A 162 -18.69 16.71 10.51
CA ASN A 162 -18.06 16.17 9.29
C ASN A 162 -16.87 17.01 8.77
N ASP A 163 -16.11 17.58 9.67
CA ASP A 163 -14.89 18.31 9.35
C ASP A 163 -13.64 17.43 9.42
#